data_4e86809a7eafc6b694eef95af260be6d
#
_entry.id   4e86809a7eafc6b694eef95af260be6d
#
_cell.length_a   1.000
_cell.length_b   1.000
_cell.length_c   1.000
_cell.angle_alpha   90.00
_cell.angle_beta   90.00
_cell.angle_gamma   90.00
#
_symmetry.space_group_name_H-M   'P 1'
#
loop_
_entity.id
_entity.type
_entity.pdbx_description
1 polymer ?
#
loop_
_entity_poly.entity_id
_entity_poly.type
_entity_poly.pdbx_seq_one_letter_code
_entity_poly.pdbx_strand_id
1 'polypeptide(L)'
;MGFIDSLKKVFNRPSTTVSVAEAKELLSSGAALIDVRSVQEWRSGRAPQAKHMPLDRLQTSTAGINRNKPVIAVCASGVRSASAARLLTSQGYQAFSLRGGMNAWRSAGEPVR
;
A
#
# COMPACT_ATOMS: atom_id res chain seq x y z
N MET A 1 23.07 -11.42 -0.77
CA MET A 1 21.83 -11.38 -0.01
C MET A 1 21.10 -10.19 -0.47
N GLY A 2 20.00 -10.09 -0.33
CA GLY A 2 19.51 -8.95 -0.86
C GLY A 2 18.03 -8.94 -0.94
N PHE A 3 17.62 -8.57 -2.05
CA PHE A 3 16.26 -8.28 -2.43
C PHE A 3 15.27 -9.39 -2.02
N ILE A 4 15.57 -10.64 -2.35
CA ILE A 4 14.68 -11.77 -2.05
C ILE A 4 14.60 -12.02 -0.54
N ASP A 5 15.72 -11.88 0.17
CA ASP A 5 15.74 -12.08 1.62
C ASP A 5 14.95 -11.01 2.35
N SER A 6 15.05 -9.74 1.90
CA SER A 6 14.25 -8.65 2.45
C SER A 6 12.76 -8.91 2.27
N LEU A 7 12.36 -9.37 1.08
CA LEU A 7 10.96 -9.68 0.80
C LEU A 7 10.45 -10.84 1.66
N LYS A 8 11.26 -11.89 1.85
CA LYS A 8 10.88 -13.00 2.73
C LYS A 8 10.64 -12.54 4.16
N LYS A 9 11.48 -11.64 4.66
CA LYS A 9 11.29 -11.09 6.00
C LYS A 9 9.97 -10.35 6.12
N VAL A 10 9.61 -9.56 5.12
CA VAL A 10 8.34 -8.84 5.09
C VAL A 10 7.17 -9.82 5.13
N PHE A 11 7.19 -10.83 4.27
CA PHE A 11 6.09 -11.79 4.17
C PHE A 11 5.93 -12.66 5.42
N ASN A 12 7.01 -12.88 6.15
CA ASN A 12 7.00 -13.74 7.34
C ASN A 12 6.69 -13.00 8.63
N ARG A 13 6.56 -11.67 8.60
CA ARG A 13 6.23 -10.89 9.79
C ARG A 13 4.77 -11.03 10.13
N PRO A 14 4.42 -11.02 11.44
CA PRO A 14 3.02 -10.98 11.84
C PRO A 14 2.34 -9.65 11.50
N SER A 15 3.12 -8.57 11.37
CA SER A 15 2.59 -7.25 11.03
C SER A 15 2.40 -7.11 9.53
N THR A 16 1.31 -6.46 9.13
CA THR A 16 1.04 -6.13 7.73
C THR A 16 1.54 -4.73 7.35
N THR A 17 2.26 -4.06 8.24
CA THR A 17 2.76 -2.71 7.99
C THR A 17 4.17 -2.78 7.40
N VAL A 18 4.42 -1.99 6.36
CA VAL A 18 5.73 -1.92 5.70
C VAL A 18 6.24 -0.49 5.67
N SER A 19 7.56 -0.33 5.74
CA SER A 19 8.21 0.96 5.58
C SER A 19 8.20 1.39 4.12
N VAL A 20 8.56 2.66 3.87
CA VAL A 20 8.72 3.15 2.49
C VAL A 20 9.75 2.30 1.74
N ALA A 21 10.88 1.99 2.36
CA ALA A 21 11.93 1.18 1.72
C ALA A 21 11.40 -0.21 1.36
N GLU A 22 10.69 -0.86 2.28
CA GLU A 22 10.10 -2.18 2.04
C GLU A 22 9.04 -2.13 0.95
N ALA A 23 8.22 -1.06 0.97
CA ALA A 23 7.20 -0.87 -0.07
C ALA A 23 7.83 -0.74 -1.45
N LYS A 24 8.94 0.00 -1.56
CA LYS A 24 9.65 0.14 -2.83
C LYS A 24 10.16 -1.20 -3.35
N GLU A 25 10.68 -2.04 -2.47
CA GLU A 25 11.13 -3.38 -2.86
C GLU A 25 9.95 -4.23 -3.36
N LEU A 26 8.82 -4.18 -2.65
CA LEU A 26 7.61 -4.90 -3.06
C LEU A 26 7.12 -4.42 -4.42
N LEU A 27 7.08 -3.10 -4.62
CA LEU A 27 6.65 -2.51 -5.89
C LEU A 27 7.57 -2.93 -7.04
N SER A 28 8.88 -2.97 -6.80
CA SER A 28 9.85 -3.45 -7.79
C SER A 28 9.63 -4.91 -8.16
N SER A 29 9.05 -5.70 -7.26
CA SER A 29 8.74 -7.10 -7.49
C SER A 29 7.35 -7.32 -8.07
N GLY A 30 6.62 -6.26 -8.36
CA GLY A 30 5.32 -6.37 -9.01
C GLY A 30 4.11 -6.12 -8.11
N ALA A 31 4.31 -5.73 -6.85
CA ALA A 31 3.20 -5.37 -5.99
C ALA A 31 2.43 -4.18 -6.54
N ALA A 32 1.14 -4.13 -6.26
CA ALA A 32 0.29 -2.99 -6.60
C ALA A 32 0.25 -2.01 -5.43
N LEU A 33 0.14 -0.72 -5.74
CA LEU A 33 -0.05 0.33 -4.75
C LEU A 33 -1.44 0.93 -4.95
N ILE A 34 -2.26 0.91 -3.90
CA ILE A 34 -3.58 1.53 -3.95
C ILE A 34 -3.65 2.67 -2.93
N ASP A 35 -4.18 3.80 -3.38
CA ASP A 35 -4.36 4.97 -2.55
C ASP A 35 -5.82 4.99 -2.08
N VAL A 36 -6.04 4.86 -0.77
CA VAL A 36 -7.36 4.73 -0.18
C VAL A 36 -7.90 6.05 0.38
N ARG A 37 -7.23 7.16 0.04
CA ARG A 37 -7.64 8.50 0.48
C ARG A 37 -8.84 9.01 -0.30
N SER A 38 -9.37 10.14 0.17
CA SER A 38 -10.46 10.83 -0.54
C SER A 38 -10.00 11.34 -1.91
N VAL A 39 -10.97 11.70 -2.75
CA VAL A 39 -10.72 12.31 -4.05
C VAL A 39 -9.92 13.61 -3.90
N GLN A 40 -10.28 14.44 -2.91
CA GLN A 40 -9.60 15.72 -2.68
C GLN A 40 -8.12 15.50 -2.33
N GLU A 41 -7.84 14.55 -1.44
CA GLU A 41 -6.46 14.23 -1.08
C GLU A 41 -5.69 13.69 -2.28
N TRP A 42 -6.31 12.81 -3.04
CA TRP A 42 -5.72 12.25 -4.27
C TRP A 42 -5.34 13.35 -5.25
N ARG A 43 -6.22 14.31 -5.45
CA ARG A 43 -5.97 15.43 -6.37
C ARG A 43 -4.86 16.36 -5.89
N SER A 44 -4.64 16.43 -4.59
CA SER A 44 -3.61 17.31 -4.01
C SER A 44 -2.20 16.75 -4.13
N GLY A 45 -2.06 15.51 -4.58
CA GLY A 45 -0.77 14.88 -4.78
C GLY A 45 -0.81 13.41 -4.39
N ARG A 46 -0.12 12.57 -5.19
CA ARG A 46 -0.16 11.11 -5.04
C ARG A 46 1.14 10.49 -5.54
N ALA A 47 1.39 9.26 -5.10
CA ALA A 47 2.48 8.48 -5.66
C ALA A 47 2.14 8.15 -7.13
N PRO A 48 3.08 8.33 -8.07
CA PRO A 48 2.79 8.15 -9.49
C PRO A 48 2.28 6.76 -9.87
N GLN A 49 2.75 5.73 -9.17
CA GLN A 49 2.38 4.35 -9.45
C GLN A 49 1.08 3.90 -8.79
N ALA A 50 0.46 4.77 -7.97
CA ALA A 50 -0.72 4.40 -7.21
C ALA A 50 -1.98 4.41 -8.08
N LYS A 51 -2.87 3.45 -7.80
CA LYS A 51 -4.23 3.45 -8.32
C LYS A 51 -5.15 3.95 -7.21
N HIS A 52 -6.07 4.83 -7.55
CA HIS A 52 -6.98 5.41 -6.55
C HIS A 52 -8.16 4.48 -6.28
N MET A 53 -8.29 4.04 -5.04
CA MET A 53 -9.41 3.22 -4.57
C MET A 53 -9.79 3.68 -3.17
N PRO A 54 -10.66 4.70 -3.05
CA PRO A 54 -11.05 5.22 -1.74
C PRO A 54 -11.58 4.12 -0.82
N LEU A 55 -11.30 4.24 0.48
CA LEU A 55 -11.61 3.19 1.45
C LEU A 55 -13.08 2.79 1.44
N ASP A 56 -14.00 3.75 1.36
CA ASP A 56 -15.43 3.46 1.33
C ASP A 56 -15.81 2.62 0.11
N ARG A 57 -15.22 2.90 -1.04
CA ARG A 57 -15.43 2.12 -2.25
C ARG A 57 -14.83 0.73 -2.12
N LEU A 58 -13.64 0.64 -1.55
CA LEU A 58 -12.96 -0.63 -1.32
C LEU A 58 -13.79 -1.55 -0.42
N GLN A 59 -14.49 -0.99 0.55
CA GLN A 59 -15.35 -1.75 1.46
C GLN A 59 -16.52 -2.40 0.75
N THR A 60 -16.94 -1.89 -0.39
CA THR A 60 -18.05 -2.46 -1.17
C THR A 60 -17.56 -3.40 -2.27
N SER A 61 -16.35 -3.19 -2.78
CA SER A 61 -15.83 -4.04 -3.87
C SER A 61 -14.31 -3.95 -3.94
N THR A 62 -13.68 -5.10 -4.11
CA THR A 62 -12.25 -5.20 -4.37
C THR A 62 -11.98 -5.48 -5.86
N ALA A 63 -12.98 -5.30 -6.71
CA ALA A 63 -12.81 -5.49 -8.15
C ALA A 63 -11.70 -4.60 -8.69
N GLY A 64 -10.86 -5.14 -9.55
CA GLY A 64 -9.72 -4.41 -10.10
C GLY A 64 -8.41 -4.61 -9.35
N ILE A 65 -8.43 -5.33 -8.23
CA ILE A 65 -7.21 -5.69 -7.51
C ILE A 65 -6.84 -7.13 -7.85
N ASN A 66 -5.65 -7.31 -8.38
CA ASN A 66 -5.17 -8.65 -8.76
C ASN A 66 -4.82 -9.46 -7.52
N ARG A 67 -5.52 -10.59 -7.32
CA ARG A 67 -5.31 -11.47 -6.16
C ARG A 67 -3.94 -12.17 -6.17
N ASN A 68 -3.31 -12.23 -7.31
CA ASN A 68 -2.03 -12.95 -7.46
C ASN A 68 -0.82 -12.07 -7.19
N LYS A 69 -1.04 -10.82 -6.82
CA LYS A 69 0.05 -9.86 -6.51
C LYS A 69 -0.14 -9.31 -5.11
N PRO A 70 0.97 -9.06 -4.39
CA PRO A 70 0.89 -8.31 -3.15
C PRO A 70 0.30 -6.92 -3.43
N VAL A 71 -0.44 -6.39 -2.46
CA VAL A 71 -1.04 -5.07 -2.57
C VAL A 71 -0.66 -4.24 -1.36
N ILE A 72 -0.27 -2.99 -1.60
CA ILE A 72 0.09 -2.05 -0.55
C ILE A 72 -0.94 -0.94 -0.56
N ALA A 73 -1.60 -0.72 0.57
CA ALA A 73 -2.52 0.40 0.73
C ALA A 73 -1.79 1.59 1.33
N VAL A 74 -2.08 2.78 0.83
CA VAL A 74 -1.53 4.03 1.35
C VAL A 74 -2.63 5.03 1.63
N CYS A 75 -2.52 5.73 2.76
CA CYS A 75 -3.36 6.88 3.07
C CYS A 75 -2.48 8.05 3.52
N ALA A 76 -3.01 9.04 4.21
CA ALA A 76 -2.20 10.20 4.61
C ALA A 76 -1.17 9.83 5.68
N SER A 77 -1.59 9.11 6.73
CA SER A 77 -0.75 8.83 7.91
C SER A 77 -0.65 7.36 8.29
N GLY A 78 -1.46 6.48 7.69
CA GLY A 78 -1.40 5.05 7.94
C GLY A 78 -2.65 4.45 8.59
N VAL A 79 -3.57 5.25 9.08
CA VAL A 79 -4.75 4.74 9.81
C VAL A 79 -5.76 4.06 8.87
N ARG A 80 -6.18 4.75 7.83
CA ARG A 80 -7.15 4.21 6.86
C ARG A 80 -6.53 3.05 6.07
N SER A 81 -5.26 3.15 5.74
CA SER A 81 -4.58 2.08 4.99
C SER A 81 -4.42 0.82 5.83
N ALA A 82 -4.27 0.94 7.16
CA ALA A 82 -4.25 -0.22 8.04
C ALA A 82 -5.59 -0.94 8.00
N SER A 83 -6.71 -0.19 8.01
CA SER A 83 -8.04 -0.77 7.86
C SER A 83 -8.21 -1.45 6.50
N ALA A 84 -7.75 -0.80 5.44
CA ALA A 84 -7.80 -1.38 4.10
C ALA A 84 -7.00 -2.69 4.02
N ALA A 85 -5.80 -2.70 4.60
CA ALA A 85 -4.97 -3.91 4.59
C ALA A 85 -5.64 -5.06 5.34
N ARG A 86 -6.27 -4.78 6.49
CA ARG A 86 -6.99 -5.81 7.24
C ARG A 86 -8.17 -6.36 6.42
N LEU A 87 -8.92 -5.47 5.78
CA LEU A 87 -10.04 -5.87 4.93
C LEU A 87 -9.56 -6.78 3.79
N LEU A 88 -8.54 -6.36 3.08
CA LEU A 88 -7.99 -7.13 1.96
C LEU A 88 -7.45 -8.49 2.42
N THR A 89 -6.74 -8.50 3.55
CA THR A 89 -6.23 -9.75 4.12
C THR A 89 -7.37 -10.71 4.44
N SER A 90 -8.47 -10.21 4.99
CA SER A 90 -9.64 -11.05 5.30
C SER A 90 -10.28 -11.63 4.05
N GLN A 91 -10.04 -11.04 2.90
CA GLN A 91 -10.57 -11.50 1.61
C GLN A 91 -9.55 -12.32 0.81
N GLY A 92 -8.44 -12.69 1.42
CA GLY A 92 -7.46 -13.58 0.80
C GLY A 92 -6.34 -12.89 0.03
N TYR A 93 -6.26 -11.57 0.09
CA TYR A 93 -5.15 -10.83 -0.51
C TYR A 93 -3.92 -10.84 0.40
N GLN A 94 -2.76 -10.77 -0.21
CA GLN A 94 -1.53 -10.51 0.52
C GLN A 94 -1.37 -8.99 0.57
N ALA A 95 -1.82 -8.39 1.68
CA ALA A 95 -2.00 -6.95 1.77
C ALA A 95 -1.14 -6.33 2.87
N PHE A 96 -0.67 -5.12 2.59
CA PHE A 96 0.18 -4.34 3.50
C PHE A 96 -0.31 -2.91 3.58
N SER A 97 0.00 -2.25 4.70
CA SER A 97 -0.24 -0.83 4.90
C SER A 97 1.11 -0.09 4.90
N LEU A 98 1.20 1.01 4.17
CA LEU A 98 2.40 1.84 4.16
C LEU A 98 2.48 2.63 5.45
N ARG A 99 3.51 2.36 6.26
CA ARG A 99 3.73 3.05 7.53
C ARG A 99 3.94 4.54 7.28
N GLY A 100 3.17 5.35 8.00
CA GLY A 100 3.25 6.80 7.88
C GLY A 100 2.64 7.38 6.62
N GLY A 101 2.13 6.55 5.72
CA GLY A 101 1.38 6.96 4.55
C GLY A 101 2.11 7.93 3.64
N MET A 102 1.36 8.83 3.00
CA MET A 102 1.93 9.83 2.11
C MET A 102 2.86 10.80 2.83
N ASN A 103 2.66 11.01 4.14
CA ASN A 103 3.60 11.83 4.91
C ASN A 103 4.99 11.21 4.91
N ALA A 104 5.08 9.90 5.16
CA ALA A 104 6.37 9.18 5.13
C ALA A 104 6.94 9.10 3.71
N TRP A 105 6.08 8.89 2.72
CA TRP A 105 6.48 8.84 1.31
C TRP A 105 7.19 10.14 0.90
N ARG A 106 6.56 11.28 1.22
CA ARG A 106 7.15 12.59 0.92
C ARG A 106 8.42 12.84 1.70
N SER A 107 8.44 12.48 2.99
CA SER A 107 9.63 12.66 3.84
C SER A 107 10.83 11.86 3.35
N ALA A 108 10.57 10.73 2.70
CA ALA A 108 11.62 9.90 2.11
C ALA A 108 12.10 10.44 0.75
N GLY A 109 11.52 11.54 0.27
CA GLY A 109 11.90 12.13 -1.00
C GLY A 109 11.37 11.42 -2.22
N GLU A 110 10.35 10.56 -2.03
CA GLU A 110 9.78 9.81 -3.14
C GLU A 110 8.92 10.70 -4.03
N PRO A 111 8.84 10.40 -5.33
CA PRO A 111 8.09 11.23 -6.27
C PRO A 111 6.62 11.36 -5.90
N VAL A 112 6.10 12.58 -6.04
CA VAL A 112 4.68 12.89 -5.88
C VAL A 112 4.22 13.61 -7.16
N ARG A 113 3.05 13.22 -7.62
CA ARG A 113 2.53 13.72 -8.88
C ARG A 113 1.34 14.63 -8.70
#